data_4d476261bb8c0fc52f1973d4ef5cf393
#
_entry.id   4d476261bb8c0fc52f1973d4ef5cf393
#
_cell.length_a   1.000
_cell.length_b   1.000
_cell.length_c   1.000
_cell.angle_alpha   90.00
_cell.angle_beta   90.00
_cell.angle_gamma   90.00
#
_symmetry.space_group_name_H-M   'P 1'
#
loop_
_entity.id
_entity.type
_entity.pdbx_description
1 polymer ?
#
loop_
_entity_poly.entity_id
_entity_poly.type
_entity_poly.pdbx_seq_one_letter_code
_entity_poly.pdbx_strand_id
1 'polypeptide(L)'
;MKVRLISILMALMTTVAAGATTGQGYIDLVIPWYVFDHAVFSSCHASTIAETPEGDLVVACFGGSYEGCEDVCIWVSRLPKGDFEWGTPFIAADGILNDSIRKACYNPVLQQMPNGELWLFFKIGSCVADWTGWLTKSRDGGKTWSKREPLPEGFLGPTKNKPLLLGDRLLCPSSTEKGGWRIHFEILDLKTGQWHKTGPIKSAKALTTMDKGKRGARPQEIMCIQPTLLQMADGSIKALCRTKNGRIATTTSHDGGETWSEVTLTNLPNNNSGIDAITLRDGRHVLAYNPVSVKAGKETGPRTPLALAISDDGENWHNMTETKTDTPPDGELSYPAIIQGANGHLYLTYTYLRQRINLEDITLKSDPNIND
;
A
#
# COMPACT_ATOMS: atom_id res chain seq x y z
N MET A 1 12.30 45.45 16.27
CA MET A 1 11.70 45.31 14.93
C MET A 1 12.73 44.61 14.04
N LYS A 2 12.67 43.29 13.90
CA LYS A 2 13.54 42.52 13.00
C LYS A 2 12.68 42.02 11.84
N VAL A 3 12.90 42.61 10.68
CA VAL A 3 12.30 42.21 9.42
C VAL A 3 12.98 40.90 8.99
N ARG A 4 12.21 39.79 8.91
CA ARG A 4 12.68 38.55 8.30
C ARG A 4 12.49 38.67 6.79
N LEU A 5 13.61 38.71 6.06
CA LEU A 5 13.60 38.52 4.61
C LEU A 5 13.13 37.10 4.30
N ILE A 6 12.00 36.99 3.64
CA ILE A 6 11.52 35.75 3.03
C ILE A 6 12.24 35.66 1.68
N SER A 7 13.21 34.77 1.59
CA SER A 7 13.86 34.41 0.32
C SER A 7 12.95 33.45 -0.40
N ILE A 8 12.17 33.96 -1.36
CA ILE A 8 11.43 33.13 -2.32
C ILE A 8 12.46 32.57 -3.30
N LEU A 9 12.85 31.31 -3.12
CA LEU A 9 13.64 30.58 -4.09
C LEU A 9 12.69 30.06 -5.18
N MET A 10 12.51 30.86 -6.25
CA MET A 10 11.91 30.36 -7.49
C MET A 10 12.91 29.41 -8.15
N ALA A 11 12.65 28.08 -8.01
CA ALA A 11 13.37 27.11 -8.82
C ALA A 11 12.89 27.23 -10.27
N LEU A 12 13.74 27.75 -11.14
CA LEU A 12 13.56 27.68 -12.59
C LEU A 12 13.58 26.20 -13.01
N MET A 13 12.41 25.66 -13.35
CA MET A 13 12.34 24.37 -14.01
C MET A 13 12.79 24.53 -15.47
N THR A 14 14.01 24.10 -15.76
CA THR A 14 14.45 23.86 -17.13
C THR A 14 13.79 22.58 -17.61
N THR A 15 12.82 22.72 -18.52
CA THR A 15 12.20 21.59 -19.24
C THR A 15 13.24 20.95 -20.14
N VAL A 16 13.77 19.79 -19.72
CA VAL A 16 14.45 18.87 -20.63
C VAL A 16 13.38 18.02 -21.29
N ALA A 17 13.12 18.28 -22.57
CA ALA A 17 12.25 17.47 -23.40
C ALA A 17 12.94 16.12 -23.64
N ALA A 18 12.52 15.08 -22.90
CA ALA A 18 12.86 13.69 -23.22
C ALA A 18 11.58 12.99 -23.69
N GLY A 19 11.68 12.34 -24.84
CA GLY A 19 10.74 11.63 -25.66
C GLY A 19 9.38 11.26 -25.06
N ALA A 20 8.34 11.86 -25.61
CA ALA A 20 6.95 11.53 -25.31
C ALA A 20 6.64 10.11 -25.78
N THR A 21 6.49 9.17 -24.85
CA THR A 21 5.64 8.02 -25.06
C THR A 21 4.19 8.49 -24.83
N THR A 22 3.35 8.26 -25.82
CA THR A 22 1.93 8.66 -25.85
C THR A 22 1.12 7.91 -24.81
N GLY A 23 1.24 8.30 -23.54
CA GLY A 23 0.22 8.07 -22.53
C GLY A 23 -0.84 9.18 -22.69
N GLN A 24 -2.08 8.83 -22.90
CA GLN A 24 -3.18 9.80 -22.82
C GLN A 24 -3.03 10.53 -21.50
N GLY A 25 -3.00 11.88 -21.56
CA GLY A 25 -2.55 12.71 -20.46
C GLY A 25 -3.57 12.82 -19.33
N TYR A 26 -3.58 11.85 -18.43
CA TYR A 26 -4.38 11.81 -17.19
C TYR A 26 -3.80 12.67 -16.07
N ILE A 27 -2.53 13.06 -16.15
CA ILE A 27 -1.83 13.78 -15.11
C ILE A 27 -1.47 15.18 -15.57
N ASP A 28 -1.75 16.17 -14.71
CA ASP A 28 -1.39 17.58 -14.92
C ASP A 28 -0.08 17.91 -14.24
N LEU A 29 0.06 17.54 -12.95
CA LEU A 29 1.22 17.88 -12.14
C LEU A 29 1.59 16.74 -11.19
N VAL A 30 2.89 16.55 -10.95
CA VAL A 30 3.44 15.66 -9.90
C VAL A 30 4.42 16.46 -9.06
N ILE A 31 4.19 16.54 -7.75
CA ILE A 31 5.09 17.19 -6.78
C ILE A 31 5.67 16.10 -5.87
N PRO A 32 7.01 15.87 -5.92
CA PRO A 32 7.66 14.89 -5.06
C PRO A 32 7.95 15.46 -3.67
N TRP A 33 7.79 14.63 -2.64
CA TRP A 33 8.11 14.92 -1.24
C TRP A 33 8.94 13.81 -0.62
N TYR A 34 9.72 14.17 0.42
CA TYR A 34 10.45 13.22 1.25
C TYR A 34 9.82 13.19 2.65
N VAL A 35 9.28 12.04 3.07
CA VAL A 35 8.50 11.98 4.30
C VAL A 35 9.39 11.81 5.54
N PHE A 36 10.40 10.98 5.51
CA PHE A 36 11.25 10.67 6.66
C PHE A 36 12.70 11.14 6.46
N ASP A 37 12.87 12.36 5.99
CA ASP A 37 14.18 12.91 5.56
C ASP A 37 15.22 13.00 6.71
N HIS A 38 14.74 13.12 7.95
CA HIS A 38 15.58 13.19 9.15
C HIS A 38 15.33 12.05 10.12
N ALA A 39 14.90 10.88 9.62
CA ALA A 39 14.65 9.72 10.47
C ALA A 39 15.94 9.14 11.06
N VAL A 40 15.85 8.68 12.31
CA VAL A 40 16.98 8.11 13.05
C VAL A 40 17.25 6.64 12.73
N PHE A 41 16.49 6.03 11.83
CA PHE A 41 16.63 4.63 11.43
C PHE A 41 17.46 4.51 10.13
N SER A 42 18.18 3.40 10.00
CA SER A 42 19.02 3.12 8.82
C SER A 42 18.23 2.54 7.64
N SER A 43 17.10 1.89 7.92
CA SER A 43 16.28 1.20 6.92
C SER A 43 14.80 1.34 7.25
N CYS A 44 13.98 1.55 6.20
CA CYS A 44 12.53 1.57 6.33
C CYS A 44 11.84 0.89 5.16
N HIS A 45 10.58 0.49 5.36
CA HIS A 45 9.80 -0.14 4.30
C HIS A 45 8.30 -0.11 4.57
N ALA A 46 7.50 -0.45 3.53
CA ALA A 46 6.07 -0.66 3.61
C ALA A 46 5.30 0.54 4.16
N SER A 47 5.33 1.64 3.42
CA SER A 47 4.56 2.83 3.77
C SER A 47 3.05 2.61 3.65
N THR A 48 2.32 3.38 4.43
CA THR A 48 0.86 3.57 4.36
C THR A 48 0.56 5.05 4.56
N ILE A 49 -0.55 5.51 4.01
CA ILE A 49 -0.95 6.92 4.07
C ILE A 49 -2.46 7.03 4.35
N ALA A 50 -2.83 8.05 5.11
CA ALA A 50 -4.21 8.45 5.31
C ALA A 50 -4.31 9.98 5.35
N GLU A 51 -5.46 10.53 4.96
CA GLU A 51 -5.85 11.91 5.16
C GLU A 51 -6.82 11.99 6.33
N THR A 52 -6.59 12.92 7.27
CA THR A 52 -7.49 13.15 8.40
C THR A 52 -8.68 14.01 7.98
N PRO A 53 -9.76 14.09 8.80
CA PRO A 53 -10.90 14.97 8.53
C PRO A 53 -10.50 16.46 8.41
N GLU A 54 -9.43 16.87 9.08
CA GLU A 54 -8.88 18.23 9.01
C GLU A 54 -8.10 18.48 7.72
N GLY A 55 -7.77 17.43 6.98
CA GLY A 55 -7.00 17.44 5.74
C GLY A 55 -5.49 17.32 5.94
N ASP A 56 -5.03 16.92 7.13
CA ASP A 56 -3.63 16.58 7.36
C ASP A 56 -3.31 15.23 6.73
N LEU A 57 -2.13 15.08 6.14
CA LEU A 57 -1.63 13.78 5.69
C LEU A 57 -0.84 13.10 6.81
N VAL A 58 -1.12 11.83 7.03
CA VAL A 58 -0.41 10.99 7.99
C VAL A 58 0.21 9.82 7.23
N VAL A 59 1.52 9.62 7.38
CA VAL A 59 2.24 8.50 6.77
C VAL A 59 2.89 7.67 7.85
N ALA A 60 2.79 6.36 7.73
CA ALA A 60 3.51 5.43 8.59
C ALA A 60 4.35 4.44 7.75
N CYS A 61 5.44 3.95 8.34
CA CYS A 61 6.24 2.85 7.81
C CYS A 61 6.83 2.04 8.96
N PHE A 62 7.37 0.87 8.67
CA PHE A 62 8.28 0.25 9.63
C PHE A 62 9.73 0.70 9.37
N GLY A 63 10.50 0.88 10.44
CA GLY A 63 11.89 1.33 10.34
C GLY A 63 12.71 0.95 11.55
N GLY A 64 13.99 0.67 11.32
CA GLY A 64 14.99 0.23 12.30
C GLY A 64 16.34 -0.03 11.62
N SER A 65 17.14 -0.93 12.15
CA SER A 65 18.44 -1.30 11.56
C SER A 65 18.27 -1.94 10.18
N TYR A 66 17.43 -2.98 10.08
CA TYR A 66 16.96 -3.60 8.83
C TYR A 66 15.70 -4.45 9.11
N GLU A 67 14.97 -4.81 8.06
CA GLU A 67 13.74 -5.61 8.19
C GLU A 67 13.98 -6.92 8.95
N GLY A 68 13.20 -7.15 10.01
CA GLY A 68 13.29 -8.31 10.87
C GLY A 68 14.15 -8.14 12.13
N CYS A 69 14.90 -7.04 12.27
CA CYS A 69 15.57 -6.72 13.51
C CYS A 69 14.60 -6.35 14.62
N GLU A 70 14.95 -6.71 15.85
CA GLU A 70 14.14 -6.46 17.04
C GLU A 70 13.92 -4.95 17.32
N ASP A 71 14.79 -4.08 16.82
CA ASP A 71 14.68 -2.62 16.95
C ASP A 71 13.67 -1.99 15.98
N VAL A 72 13.14 -2.76 15.01
CA VAL A 72 12.15 -2.27 14.04
C VAL A 72 10.85 -1.91 14.73
N CYS A 73 10.47 -0.63 14.60
CA CYS A 73 9.25 -0.04 15.14
C CYS A 73 8.34 0.47 14.02
N ILE A 74 7.12 0.86 14.35
CA ILE A 74 6.25 1.64 13.47
C ILE A 74 6.46 3.13 13.74
N TRP A 75 6.89 3.82 12.70
CA TRP A 75 7.16 5.26 12.70
C TRP A 75 6.04 6.00 11.99
N VAL A 76 5.70 7.17 12.48
CA VAL A 76 4.69 8.07 11.92
C VAL A 76 5.28 9.44 11.72
N SER A 77 4.92 10.07 10.61
CA SER A 77 5.10 11.50 10.36
C SER A 77 3.80 12.10 9.84
N ARG A 78 3.62 13.41 10.03
CA ARG A 78 2.41 14.16 9.67
C ARG A 78 2.79 15.39 8.86
N LEU A 79 1.99 15.71 7.87
CA LEU A 79 2.00 16.96 7.15
C LEU A 79 0.68 17.69 7.45
N PRO A 80 0.68 18.74 8.30
CA PRO A 80 -0.52 19.54 8.53
C PRO A 80 -1.01 20.18 7.22
N LYS A 81 -2.30 20.31 7.07
CA LYS A 81 -2.91 20.93 5.90
C LYS A 81 -2.37 22.35 5.68
N GLY A 82 -1.84 22.58 4.49
CA GLY A 82 -1.27 23.87 4.10
C GLY A 82 0.20 24.09 4.53
N ASP A 83 0.79 23.15 5.25
CA ASP A 83 2.22 23.15 5.52
C ASP A 83 3.02 22.57 4.35
N PHE A 84 4.32 22.87 4.33
CA PHE A 84 5.27 22.41 3.31
C PHE A 84 6.38 21.53 3.88
N GLU A 85 6.33 21.22 5.17
CA GLU A 85 7.32 20.41 5.85
C GLU A 85 6.66 19.31 6.67
N TRP A 86 7.15 18.09 6.53
CA TRP A 86 6.74 16.96 7.35
C TRP A 86 7.22 17.15 8.79
N GLY A 87 6.36 16.83 9.73
CA GLY A 87 6.71 16.81 11.14
C GLY A 87 7.82 15.79 11.46
N THR A 88 8.57 16.02 12.54
CA THR A 88 9.58 15.07 13.01
C THR A 88 8.98 13.69 13.20
N PRO A 89 9.57 12.63 12.61
CA PRO A 89 9.10 11.26 12.81
C PRO A 89 9.19 10.81 14.27
N PHE A 90 8.18 10.06 14.71
CA PHE A 90 8.15 9.48 16.05
C PHE A 90 7.61 8.05 16.02
N ILE A 91 7.90 7.28 17.07
CA ILE A 91 7.44 5.89 17.20
C ILE A 91 5.98 5.89 17.67
N ALA A 92 5.07 5.38 16.83
CA ALA A 92 3.66 5.15 17.18
C ALA A 92 3.45 3.78 17.83
N ALA A 93 4.26 2.78 17.48
CA ALA A 93 4.22 1.46 18.08
C ALA A 93 5.59 0.77 18.00
N ASP A 94 5.88 -0.05 19.00
CA ASP A 94 7.08 -0.89 19.08
C ASP A 94 6.72 -2.36 19.21
N GLY A 95 7.74 -3.24 19.20
CA GLY A 95 7.60 -4.67 19.34
C GLY A 95 7.96 -5.22 20.73
N ILE A 96 8.02 -4.38 21.76
CA ILE A 96 8.34 -4.81 23.15
C ILE A 96 7.12 -5.52 23.73
N LEU A 97 7.18 -6.84 23.86
CA LEU A 97 6.06 -7.64 24.39
C LEU A 97 6.13 -7.75 25.92
N ASN A 98 7.32 -7.78 26.50
CA ASN A 98 7.60 -7.70 27.92
C ASN A 98 9.08 -7.33 28.14
N ASP A 99 9.55 -7.33 29.40
CA ASP A 99 10.91 -6.92 29.77
C ASP A 99 12.05 -7.75 29.11
N SER A 100 11.72 -8.94 28.60
CA SER A 100 12.71 -9.87 28.03
C SER A 100 12.47 -10.19 26.54
N ILE A 101 11.32 -9.78 25.99
CA ILE A 101 10.93 -10.15 24.63
C ILE A 101 10.60 -8.90 23.84
N ARG A 102 11.41 -8.66 22.80
CA ARG A 102 11.16 -7.69 21.76
C ARG A 102 11.21 -8.38 20.40
N LYS A 103 10.30 -8.04 19.51
CA LYS A 103 10.22 -8.54 18.14
C LYS A 103 10.07 -7.39 17.16
N ALA A 104 10.37 -7.65 15.91
CA ALA A 104 10.19 -6.64 14.86
C ALA A 104 8.71 -6.30 14.63
N CYS A 105 8.45 -5.03 14.30
CA CYS A 105 7.18 -4.58 13.75
C CYS A 105 7.20 -4.62 12.22
N TYR A 106 6.03 -4.88 11.61
CA TYR A 106 5.90 -4.99 10.14
C TYR A 106 4.61 -4.34 9.65
N ASN A 107 4.64 -3.95 8.37
CA ASN A 107 3.51 -3.59 7.52
C ASN A 107 2.41 -2.81 8.25
N PRO A 108 2.64 -1.54 8.59
CA PRO A 108 1.59 -0.67 9.11
C PRO A 108 0.52 -0.45 8.04
N VAL A 109 -0.73 -0.31 8.49
CA VAL A 109 -1.86 0.08 7.63
C VAL A 109 -2.70 1.10 8.38
N LEU A 110 -2.74 2.32 7.87
CA LEU A 110 -3.58 3.39 8.36
C LEU A 110 -4.99 3.29 7.78
N GLN A 111 -5.99 3.54 8.61
CA GLN A 111 -7.38 3.62 8.21
C GLN A 111 -8.08 4.77 8.96
N GLN A 112 -8.51 5.78 8.20
CA GLN A 112 -9.36 6.84 8.75
C GLN A 112 -10.77 6.28 8.94
N MET A 113 -11.28 6.37 10.17
CA MET A 113 -12.61 5.89 10.51
C MET A 113 -13.63 7.03 10.48
N PRO A 114 -14.93 6.75 10.18
CA PRO A 114 -15.97 7.77 10.10
C PRO A 114 -16.22 8.52 11.42
N ASN A 115 -15.90 7.91 12.55
CA ASN A 115 -16.01 8.54 13.88
C ASN A 115 -14.86 9.51 14.19
N GLY A 116 -13.97 9.79 13.23
CA GLY A 116 -12.81 10.67 13.38
C GLY A 116 -11.55 9.98 13.92
N GLU A 117 -11.64 8.75 14.41
CA GLU A 117 -10.46 8.01 14.85
C GLU A 117 -9.59 7.60 13.64
N LEU A 118 -8.28 7.69 13.80
CA LEU A 118 -7.31 7.11 12.87
C LEU A 118 -6.79 5.80 13.48
N TRP A 119 -7.04 4.70 12.79
CA TRP A 119 -6.60 3.37 13.22
C TRP A 119 -5.30 3.00 12.52
N LEU A 120 -4.38 2.37 13.25
CA LEU A 120 -3.10 1.88 12.75
C LEU A 120 -2.98 0.39 13.08
N PHE A 121 -3.22 -0.43 12.08
CA PHE A 121 -2.96 -1.87 12.13
C PHE A 121 -1.48 -2.14 11.83
N PHE A 122 -0.88 -3.12 12.49
CA PHE A 122 0.49 -3.56 12.21
C PHE A 122 0.69 -5.00 12.71
N LYS A 123 1.85 -5.56 12.44
CA LYS A 123 2.19 -6.93 12.85
C LYS A 123 3.43 -6.92 13.72
N ILE A 124 3.49 -7.84 14.67
CA ILE A 124 4.68 -8.13 15.49
C ILE A 124 5.02 -9.60 15.31
N GLY A 125 6.29 -9.89 15.05
CA GLY A 125 6.78 -11.25 14.90
C GLY A 125 8.30 -11.30 14.73
N SER A 126 8.89 -12.48 14.89
CA SER A 126 10.31 -12.71 14.58
C SER A 126 10.55 -12.88 13.07
N CYS A 127 9.52 -13.30 12.36
CA CYS A 127 9.47 -13.40 10.89
C CYS A 127 8.02 -13.38 10.42
N VAL A 128 7.81 -13.33 9.11
CA VAL A 128 6.44 -13.27 8.51
C VAL A 128 5.58 -14.50 8.84
N ALA A 129 6.18 -15.63 9.19
CA ALA A 129 5.43 -16.85 9.51
C ALA A 129 4.87 -16.89 10.94
N ASP A 130 5.35 -16.06 11.84
CA ASP A 130 4.91 -15.96 13.25
C ASP A 130 4.25 -14.61 13.59
N TRP A 131 3.80 -13.86 12.58
CA TRP A 131 3.11 -12.60 12.79
C TRP A 131 1.86 -12.74 13.64
N THR A 132 1.70 -11.80 14.56
CA THR A 132 0.47 -11.51 15.27
C THR A 132 -0.05 -10.13 14.85
N GLY A 133 -1.37 -9.98 14.76
CA GLY A 133 -2.02 -8.72 14.40
C GLY A 133 -2.17 -7.79 15.60
N TRP A 134 -1.96 -6.50 15.40
CA TRP A 134 -2.04 -5.47 16.44
C TRP A 134 -2.74 -4.21 15.89
N LEU A 135 -3.35 -3.47 16.80
CA LEU A 135 -4.04 -2.22 16.53
C LEU A 135 -3.68 -1.16 17.57
N THR A 136 -3.45 0.06 17.14
CA THR A 136 -3.46 1.27 17.98
C THR A 136 -4.31 2.34 17.31
N LYS A 137 -4.81 3.29 18.09
CA LYS A 137 -5.78 4.30 17.64
C LYS A 137 -5.33 5.70 18.05
N SER A 138 -5.55 6.66 17.17
CA SER A 138 -5.39 8.07 17.45
C SER A 138 -6.76 8.78 17.39
N ARG A 139 -6.98 9.74 18.27
CA ARG A 139 -8.19 10.59 18.34
C ARG A 139 -7.90 12.04 18.05
N ASP A 140 -6.67 12.36 17.70
CA ASP A 140 -6.14 13.70 17.49
C ASP A 140 -5.42 13.87 16.16
N GLY A 141 -5.85 13.08 15.15
CA GLY A 141 -5.30 13.13 13.79
C GLY A 141 -3.86 12.58 13.72
N GLY A 142 -3.52 11.56 14.50
CA GLY A 142 -2.21 10.91 14.45
C GLY A 142 -1.12 11.62 15.26
N LYS A 143 -1.45 12.58 16.14
CA LYS A 143 -0.48 13.26 17.02
C LYS A 143 -0.06 12.36 18.16
N THR A 144 -1.04 11.68 18.78
CA THR A 144 -0.79 10.69 19.83
C THR A 144 -1.53 9.39 19.53
N TRP A 145 -1.05 8.29 20.10
CA TRP A 145 -1.58 6.96 19.86
C TRP A 145 -1.89 6.25 21.18
N SER A 146 -2.98 5.50 21.20
CA SER A 146 -3.36 4.68 22.35
C SER A 146 -2.31 3.59 22.62
N LYS A 147 -2.38 2.96 23.80
CA LYS A 147 -1.70 1.68 24.01
C LYS A 147 -2.17 0.71 22.93
N ARG A 148 -1.22 0.01 22.29
CA ARG A 148 -1.53 -1.01 21.29
C ARG A 148 -2.26 -2.21 21.91
N GLU A 149 -3.16 -2.80 21.17
CA GLU A 149 -3.95 -3.96 21.55
C GLU A 149 -3.73 -5.08 20.55
N PRO A 150 -3.57 -6.34 20.99
CA PRO A 150 -3.53 -7.47 20.07
C PRO A 150 -4.91 -7.67 19.43
N LEU A 151 -4.93 -8.03 18.16
CA LEU A 151 -6.16 -8.56 17.55
C LEU A 151 -6.47 -9.94 18.14
N PRO A 152 -7.70 -10.44 18.03
CA PRO A 152 -8.04 -11.77 18.47
C PRO A 152 -7.09 -12.83 17.90
N GLU A 153 -6.85 -13.91 18.63
CA GLU A 153 -5.95 -14.98 18.21
C GLU A 153 -6.31 -15.48 16.80
N GLY A 154 -5.27 -15.60 15.98
CA GLY A 154 -5.40 -16.02 14.60
C GLY A 154 -5.81 -14.94 13.62
N PHE A 155 -6.09 -13.70 14.01
CA PHE A 155 -6.34 -12.57 13.13
C PHE A 155 -5.10 -11.70 12.94
N LEU A 156 -4.90 -11.20 11.72
CA LEU A 156 -3.79 -10.30 11.37
C LEU A 156 -4.26 -8.89 11.03
N GLY A 157 -5.55 -8.72 10.76
CA GLY A 157 -6.06 -7.51 10.15
C GLY A 157 -5.55 -7.34 8.71
N PRO A 158 -5.59 -6.13 8.17
CA PRO A 158 -5.08 -5.86 6.83
C PRO A 158 -3.56 -6.06 6.79
N THR A 159 -3.05 -6.92 5.89
CA THR A 159 -1.63 -7.32 5.91
C THR A 159 -0.69 -6.32 5.24
N LYS A 160 -1.20 -5.49 4.34
CA LYS A 160 -0.40 -4.43 3.67
C LYS A 160 -1.27 -3.29 3.16
N ASN A 161 -2.40 -3.58 2.53
CA ASN A 161 -3.25 -2.58 1.91
C ASN A 161 -4.45 -2.24 2.80
N LYS A 162 -4.99 -1.05 2.61
CA LYS A 162 -6.09 -0.51 3.41
C LYS A 162 -7.35 -1.35 3.29
N PRO A 163 -8.12 -1.50 4.38
CA PRO A 163 -9.41 -2.17 4.35
C PRO A 163 -10.47 -1.33 3.63
N LEU A 164 -11.58 -1.98 3.25
CA LEU A 164 -12.80 -1.33 2.80
C LEU A 164 -13.80 -1.21 3.94
N LEU A 165 -14.36 -0.01 4.10
CA LEU A 165 -15.48 0.24 4.99
C LEU A 165 -16.80 -0.03 4.23
N LEU A 166 -17.58 -1.00 4.69
CA LEU A 166 -18.83 -1.43 4.08
C LEU A 166 -19.98 -1.25 5.10
N GLY A 167 -20.47 -0.03 5.23
CA GLY A 167 -21.41 0.32 6.30
C GLY A 167 -20.77 0.10 7.68
N ASP A 168 -21.33 -0.82 8.46
CA ASP A 168 -20.83 -1.16 9.80
C ASP A 168 -19.78 -2.28 9.81
N ARG A 169 -19.23 -2.65 8.65
CA ARG A 169 -18.22 -3.70 8.53
C ARG A 169 -16.92 -3.16 7.95
N LEU A 170 -15.81 -3.60 8.50
CA LEU A 170 -14.47 -3.32 7.98
C LEU A 170 -13.91 -4.60 7.35
N LEU A 171 -13.86 -4.64 6.02
CA LEU A 171 -13.29 -5.75 5.25
C LEU A 171 -11.79 -5.57 5.10
N CYS A 172 -11.02 -6.37 5.83
CA CYS A 172 -9.56 -6.33 5.87
C CYS A 172 -8.96 -7.32 4.86
N PRO A 173 -8.21 -6.83 3.84
CA PRO A 173 -7.49 -7.71 2.92
C PRO A 173 -6.30 -8.33 3.64
N SER A 174 -6.32 -9.65 3.80
CA SER A 174 -5.35 -10.38 4.58
C SER A 174 -4.73 -11.54 3.81
N SER A 175 -3.64 -12.09 4.33
CA SER A 175 -2.95 -13.22 3.72
C SER A 175 -2.04 -13.90 4.73
N THR A 176 -1.69 -15.16 4.46
CA THR A 176 -0.69 -15.91 5.22
C THR A 176 0.43 -16.40 4.29
N GLU A 177 1.64 -16.44 4.84
CA GLU A 177 2.81 -17.04 4.17
C GLU A 177 3.16 -18.41 4.76
N LYS A 178 2.69 -18.70 5.97
CA LYS A 178 2.89 -19.98 6.64
C LYS A 178 2.16 -21.10 5.91
N GLY A 179 2.89 -22.12 5.48
CA GLY A 179 2.33 -23.25 4.73
C GLY A 179 2.02 -22.96 3.25
N GLY A 180 2.51 -21.84 2.72
CA GLY A 180 2.30 -21.37 1.35
C GLY A 180 1.53 -20.03 1.31
N TRP A 181 1.73 -19.28 0.25
CA TRP A 181 1.09 -18.00 0.06
C TRP A 181 -0.38 -18.15 -0.29
N ARG A 182 -1.27 -17.67 0.58
CA ARG A 182 -2.72 -17.73 0.39
C ARG A 182 -3.37 -16.46 0.89
N ILE A 183 -4.31 -15.94 0.14
CA ILE A 183 -5.16 -14.84 0.55
C ILE A 183 -6.38 -15.36 1.33
N HIS A 184 -6.82 -14.53 2.25
CA HIS A 184 -8.09 -14.61 2.96
C HIS A 184 -8.55 -13.21 3.30
N PHE A 185 -9.77 -13.07 3.77
CA PHE A 185 -10.29 -11.78 4.21
C PHE A 185 -10.77 -11.89 5.65
N GLU A 186 -10.57 -10.83 6.39
CA GLU A 186 -10.96 -10.74 7.79
C GLU A 186 -11.96 -9.59 7.93
N ILE A 187 -13.12 -9.88 8.49
CA ILE A 187 -14.22 -8.92 8.60
C ILE A 187 -14.43 -8.59 10.07
N LEU A 188 -14.35 -7.30 10.39
CA LEU A 188 -14.72 -6.76 11.69
C LEU A 188 -16.10 -6.12 11.61
N ASP A 189 -17.04 -6.60 12.41
CA ASP A 189 -18.29 -5.91 12.68
C ASP A 189 -18.03 -4.78 13.68
N LEU A 190 -18.21 -3.54 13.24
CA LEU A 190 -17.89 -2.35 14.01
C LEU A 190 -18.90 -2.09 15.15
N LYS A 191 -20.12 -2.67 15.08
CA LYS A 191 -21.12 -2.54 16.14
C LYS A 191 -20.86 -3.49 17.29
N THR A 192 -20.50 -4.74 16.96
CA THR A 192 -20.32 -5.81 17.94
C THR A 192 -18.87 -6.00 18.35
N GLY A 193 -17.91 -5.52 17.55
CA GLY A 193 -16.48 -5.78 17.71
C GLY A 193 -16.06 -7.21 17.35
N GLN A 194 -16.95 -8.00 16.75
CA GLN A 194 -16.68 -9.39 16.41
C GLN A 194 -15.90 -9.49 15.10
N TRP A 195 -14.96 -10.41 15.07
CA TRP A 195 -14.15 -10.75 13.90
C TRP A 195 -14.54 -12.12 13.35
N HIS A 196 -14.60 -12.24 12.02
CA HIS A 196 -14.65 -13.53 11.35
C HIS A 196 -13.77 -13.54 10.11
N LYS A 197 -13.50 -14.74 9.56
CA LYS A 197 -12.65 -14.93 8.39
C LYS A 197 -13.38 -15.61 7.26
N THR A 198 -13.06 -15.21 6.05
CA THR A 198 -13.44 -15.87 4.81
C THR A 198 -12.20 -16.39 4.09
N GLY A 199 -12.20 -17.64 3.73
CA GLY A 199 -11.06 -18.27 3.08
C GLY A 199 -10.35 -19.32 3.92
N PRO A 200 -9.21 -19.85 3.45
CA PRO A 200 -8.44 -19.42 2.26
C PRO A 200 -9.21 -19.57 0.94
N ILE A 201 -9.01 -18.60 0.05
CA ILE A 201 -9.74 -18.56 -1.22
C ILE A 201 -9.16 -19.62 -2.17
N LYS A 202 -10.04 -20.34 -2.86
CA LYS A 202 -9.63 -21.32 -3.90
C LYS A 202 -8.87 -20.61 -5.01
N SER A 203 -7.90 -21.31 -5.59
CA SER A 203 -7.02 -20.75 -6.60
C SER A 203 -6.87 -21.70 -7.79
N ALA A 204 -6.92 -21.15 -8.98
CA ALA A 204 -6.53 -21.86 -10.20
C ALA A 204 -5.05 -22.29 -10.12
N LYS A 205 -4.65 -23.16 -11.03
CA LYS A 205 -3.28 -23.67 -11.09
C LYS A 205 -2.47 -22.96 -12.17
N ALA A 206 -1.26 -22.54 -11.82
CA ALA A 206 -0.29 -21.94 -12.74
C ALA A 206 1.14 -22.32 -12.35
N LEU A 207 2.09 -22.18 -13.28
CA LEU A 207 3.50 -22.28 -12.95
C LEU A 207 3.96 -21.03 -12.23
N THR A 208 4.79 -21.18 -11.18
CA THR A 208 5.55 -20.07 -10.63
C THR A 208 6.61 -19.61 -11.62
N THR A 209 7.13 -18.40 -11.43
CA THR A 209 8.26 -17.92 -12.26
C THR A 209 9.51 -18.77 -12.07
N MET A 210 9.72 -19.33 -10.88
CA MET A 210 10.82 -20.25 -10.57
C MET A 210 10.71 -21.57 -11.33
N ASP A 211 9.49 -22.03 -11.66
CA ASP A 211 9.24 -23.31 -12.32
C ASP A 211 9.10 -23.20 -13.84
N LYS A 212 8.92 -21.97 -14.35
CA LYS A 212 8.87 -21.72 -15.80
C LYS A 212 10.19 -22.14 -16.46
N GLY A 213 10.08 -22.98 -17.50
CA GLY A 213 11.23 -23.52 -18.23
C GLY A 213 11.87 -24.78 -17.63
N LYS A 214 11.47 -25.23 -16.45
CA LYS A 214 11.95 -26.50 -15.89
C LYS A 214 11.23 -27.69 -16.51
N ARG A 215 12.01 -28.69 -16.95
CA ARG A 215 11.44 -29.95 -17.47
C ARG A 215 10.65 -30.68 -16.38
N GLY A 216 9.41 -31.04 -16.68
CA GLY A 216 8.53 -31.75 -15.74
C GLY A 216 7.87 -30.88 -14.67
N ALA A 217 8.04 -29.57 -14.70
CA ALA A 217 7.32 -28.66 -13.81
C ALA A 217 5.80 -28.80 -14.01
N ARG A 218 5.08 -28.83 -12.89
CA ARG A 218 3.60 -28.94 -12.89
C ARG A 218 3.00 -27.68 -12.31
N PRO A 219 1.86 -27.18 -12.89
CA PRO A 219 1.12 -26.10 -12.31
C PRO A 219 0.67 -26.42 -10.88
N GLN A 220 0.90 -25.48 -9.97
CA GLN A 220 0.46 -25.49 -8.58
C GLN A 220 -0.62 -24.41 -8.38
N GLU A 221 -1.32 -24.41 -7.26
CA GLU A 221 -2.20 -23.30 -6.90
C GLU A 221 -1.43 -21.96 -6.99
N ILE A 222 -2.09 -20.93 -7.51
CA ILE A 222 -1.48 -19.60 -7.61
C ILE A 222 -1.12 -19.13 -6.20
N MET A 223 0.16 -18.83 -6.00
CA MET A 223 0.67 -18.33 -4.72
C MET A 223 0.57 -16.82 -4.69
N CYS A 224 -0.40 -16.28 -3.95
CA CYS A 224 -0.65 -14.84 -3.85
C CYS A 224 -0.86 -14.36 -2.41
N ILE A 225 -0.48 -13.09 -2.16
CA ILE A 225 -0.61 -12.41 -0.86
C ILE A 225 -0.94 -10.93 -1.05
N GLN A 226 -1.19 -10.25 0.08
CA GLN A 226 -1.31 -8.80 0.18
C GLN A 226 -2.35 -8.23 -0.81
N PRO A 227 -3.63 -8.70 -0.76
CA PRO A 227 -4.65 -8.17 -1.64
C PRO A 227 -4.87 -6.68 -1.43
N THR A 228 -5.22 -5.96 -2.49
CA THR A 228 -5.79 -4.61 -2.47
C THR A 228 -7.21 -4.68 -3.02
N LEU A 229 -8.11 -3.82 -2.55
CA LEU A 229 -9.54 -3.92 -2.81
C LEU A 229 -10.04 -2.75 -3.67
N LEU A 230 -10.86 -3.07 -4.66
CA LEU A 230 -11.58 -2.12 -5.49
C LEU A 230 -13.08 -2.33 -5.31
N GLN A 231 -13.83 -1.26 -5.12
CA GLN A 231 -15.29 -1.30 -5.11
C GLN A 231 -15.79 -0.99 -6.52
N MET A 232 -16.46 -1.97 -7.13
CA MET A 232 -16.94 -1.87 -8.50
C MET A 232 -18.30 -1.14 -8.56
N ALA A 233 -18.65 -0.61 -9.74
CA ALA A 233 -19.90 0.14 -9.94
C ALA A 233 -21.17 -0.70 -9.72
N ASP A 234 -21.10 -2.03 -9.91
CA ASP A 234 -22.18 -2.97 -9.64
C ASP A 234 -22.29 -3.37 -8.16
N GLY A 235 -21.47 -2.80 -7.29
CA GLY A 235 -21.39 -3.11 -5.86
C GLY A 235 -20.54 -4.33 -5.52
N SER A 236 -19.99 -5.04 -6.51
CA SER A 236 -19.02 -6.10 -6.26
C SER A 236 -17.69 -5.56 -5.77
N ILE A 237 -16.89 -6.42 -5.17
CA ILE A 237 -15.55 -6.10 -4.67
C ILE A 237 -14.55 -6.95 -5.42
N LYS A 238 -13.61 -6.30 -6.10
CA LYS A 238 -12.48 -6.96 -6.77
C LYS A 238 -11.22 -6.85 -5.90
N ALA A 239 -10.50 -7.95 -5.74
CA ALA A 239 -9.19 -7.96 -5.12
C ALA A 239 -8.11 -8.20 -6.17
N LEU A 240 -7.03 -7.40 -6.11
CA LEU A 240 -5.81 -7.59 -6.89
C LEU A 240 -4.68 -7.98 -5.95
N CYS A 241 -3.85 -8.97 -6.32
CA CYS A 241 -2.88 -9.57 -5.42
C CYS A 241 -1.49 -9.71 -6.03
N ARG A 242 -0.46 -9.49 -5.21
CA ARG A 242 0.91 -9.87 -5.49
C ARG A 242 1.06 -11.37 -5.62
N THR A 243 1.89 -11.88 -6.56
CA THR A 243 2.08 -13.31 -6.77
C THR A 243 3.53 -13.73 -6.96
N LYS A 244 3.78 -15.04 -6.82
CA LYS A 244 5.00 -15.72 -7.30
C LYS A 244 4.87 -16.23 -8.75
N ASN A 245 3.79 -15.90 -9.46
CA ASN A 245 3.48 -16.43 -10.79
C ASN A 245 3.81 -15.44 -11.92
N GLY A 246 4.35 -14.25 -11.59
CA GLY A 246 4.82 -13.25 -12.56
C GLY A 246 3.74 -12.36 -13.14
N ARG A 247 2.51 -12.49 -12.65
CA ARG A 247 1.35 -11.66 -13.00
C ARG A 247 0.57 -11.34 -11.74
N ILE A 248 -0.13 -10.22 -11.72
CA ILE A 248 -1.11 -9.90 -10.68
C ILE A 248 -2.23 -10.93 -10.73
N ALA A 249 -2.65 -11.43 -9.55
CA ALA A 249 -3.84 -12.27 -9.45
C ALA A 249 -5.07 -11.45 -9.08
N THR A 250 -6.24 -11.98 -9.38
CA THR A 250 -7.53 -11.35 -9.09
C THR A 250 -8.56 -12.35 -8.57
N THR A 251 -9.50 -11.88 -7.77
CA THR A 251 -10.72 -12.56 -7.35
C THR A 251 -11.81 -11.54 -7.06
N THR A 252 -13.07 -11.93 -7.13
CA THR A 252 -14.22 -11.03 -6.98
C THR A 252 -15.22 -11.60 -5.98
N SER A 253 -15.80 -10.73 -5.17
CA SER A 253 -16.93 -11.00 -4.27
C SER A 253 -18.16 -10.20 -4.69
N HIS A 254 -19.35 -10.84 -4.66
CA HIS A 254 -20.63 -10.21 -4.95
C HIS A 254 -21.55 -10.11 -3.71
N ASP A 255 -21.04 -10.46 -2.54
CA ASP A 255 -21.79 -10.53 -1.28
C ASP A 255 -21.11 -9.75 -0.13
N GLY A 256 -20.33 -8.72 -0.48
CA GLY A 256 -19.67 -7.86 0.50
C GLY A 256 -18.48 -8.53 1.19
N GLY A 257 -17.80 -9.44 0.51
CA GLY A 257 -16.56 -10.07 0.99
C GLY A 257 -16.75 -11.41 1.71
N GLU A 258 -17.97 -11.94 1.79
CA GLU A 258 -18.24 -13.22 2.45
C GLU A 258 -17.78 -14.42 1.63
N THR A 259 -18.06 -14.39 0.32
CA THR A 259 -17.57 -15.41 -0.61
C THR A 259 -16.83 -14.78 -1.80
N TRP A 260 -15.92 -15.52 -2.38
CA TRP A 260 -15.02 -15.06 -3.42
C TRP A 260 -14.90 -16.06 -4.55
N SER A 261 -14.78 -15.57 -5.77
CA SER A 261 -14.49 -16.38 -6.94
C SER A 261 -13.11 -17.06 -6.83
N GLU A 262 -12.86 -18.06 -7.67
CA GLU A 262 -11.54 -18.67 -7.76
C GLU A 262 -10.49 -17.62 -8.17
N VAL A 263 -9.34 -17.62 -7.48
CA VAL A 263 -8.21 -16.73 -7.82
C VAL A 263 -7.66 -17.10 -9.19
N THR A 264 -7.54 -16.13 -10.08
CA THR A 264 -6.98 -16.29 -11.43
C THR A 264 -5.87 -15.24 -11.68
N LEU A 265 -5.08 -15.40 -12.74
CA LEU A 265 -4.06 -14.44 -13.15
C LEU A 265 -4.63 -13.44 -14.15
N THR A 266 -4.34 -12.16 -13.94
CA THR A 266 -4.61 -11.08 -14.90
C THR A 266 -3.55 -11.06 -16.01
N ASN A 267 -3.66 -10.11 -16.95
CA ASN A 267 -2.63 -9.83 -17.94
C ASN A 267 -1.52 -8.90 -17.44
N LEU A 268 -1.72 -8.24 -16.29
CA LEU A 268 -0.74 -7.32 -15.71
C LEU A 268 0.48 -8.05 -15.15
N PRO A 269 1.71 -7.61 -15.44
CA PRO A 269 2.89 -8.20 -14.85
C PRO A 269 2.97 -7.93 -13.35
N ASN A 270 3.61 -8.84 -12.62
CA ASN A 270 4.00 -8.63 -11.23
C ASN A 270 5.41 -9.20 -11.00
N ASN A 271 6.28 -8.36 -10.50
CA ASN A 271 7.68 -8.68 -10.22
C ASN A 271 7.89 -9.37 -8.87
N ASN A 272 6.82 -9.87 -8.24
CA ASN A 272 6.80 -10.34 -6.86
C ASN A 272 7.10 -9.20 -5.86
N SER A 273 6.50 -8.02 -6.07
CA SER A 273 6.48 -6.90 -5.14
C SER A 273 5.06 -6.52 -4.77
N GLY A 274 4.91 -5.81 -3.64
CA GLY A 274 3.61 -5.28 -3.20
C GLY A 274 3.03 -4.30 -4.20
N ILE A 275 1.72 -4.28 -4.28
CA ILE A 275 0.89 -3.36 -5.09
C ILE A 275 -0.10 -2.65 -4.19
N ASP A 276 -0.69 -1.55 -4.64
CA ASP A 276 -1.89 -0.97 -4.02
C ASP A 276 -2.80 -0.38 -5.09
N ALA A 277 -4.11 -0.37 -4.82
CA ALA A 277 -5.10 0.19 -5.73
C ALA A 277 -6.22 0.88 -4.97
N ILE A 278 -6.89 1.81 -5.65
CA ILE A 278 -8.06 2.52 -5.16
C ILE A 278 -9.13 2.64 -6.24
N THR A 279 -10.38 2.77 -5.81
CA THR A 279 -11.47 3.29 -6.63
C THR A 279 -11.58 4.79 -6.37
N LEU A 280 -11.51 5.58 -7.44
CA LEU A 280 -11.67 7.04 -7.40
C LEU A 280 -13.13 7.41 -7.14
N ARG A 281 -13.38 8.68 -6.74
CA ARG A 281 -14.74 9.18 -6.54
C ARG A 281 -15.59 9.19 -7.79
N ASP A 282 -14.98 9.27 -8.97
CA ASP A 282 -15.65 9.20 -10.27
C ASP A 282 -15.93 7.77 -10.76
N GLY A 283 -15.56 6.75 -9.95
CA GLY A 283 -15.78 5.33 -10.23
C GLY A 283 -14.62 4.64 -10.96
N ARG A 284 -13.67 5.38 -11.52
CA ARG A 284 -12.47 4.79 -12.12
C ARG A 284 -11.57 4.16 -11.05
N HIS A 285 -10.64 3.34 -11.49
CA HIS A 285 -9.70 2.64 -10.61
C HIS A 285 -8.26 3.02 -10.93
N VAL A 286 -7.42 3.20 -9.91
CA VAL A 286 -5.99 3.45 -10.08
C VAL A 286 -5.20 2.37 -9.35
N LEU A 287 -4.21 1.81 -10.05
CA LEU A 287 -3.29 0.77 -9.55
C LEU A 287 -1.86 1.33 -9.52
N ALA A 288 -1.19 1.21 -8.38
CA ALA A 288 0.22 1.47 -8.22
C ALA A 288 1.00 0.14 -8.13
N TYR A 289 1.96 -0.07 -9.03
CA TYR A 289 2.67 -1.35 -9.15
C TYR A 289 4.01 -1.20 -9.89
N ASN A 290 4.84 -2.23 -9.87
CA ASN A 290 6.01 -2.29 -10.75
C ASN A 290 5.62 -3.07 -12.02
N PRO A 291 5.53 -2.41 -13.22
CA PRO A 291 5.09 -3.04 -14.47
C PRO A 291 6.20 -3.91 -15.11
N VAL A 292 6.82 -4.75 -14.31
CA VAL A 292 7.99 -5.55 -14.70
C VAL A 292 7.70 -7.03 -14.57
N SER A 293 8.06 -7.78 -15.59
CA SER A 293 7.96 -9.24 -15.58
C SER A 293 9.18 -9.88 -14.92
N VAL A 294 8.94 -11.00 -14.23
CA VAL A 294 10.02 -11.83 -13.68
C VAL A 294 10.54 -12.79 -14.74
N LYS A 295 11.87 -12.86 -14.91
CA LYS A 295 12.50 -13.83 -15.82
C LYS A 295 12.25 -15.26 -15.32
N ALA A 296 12.07 -16.19 -16.24
CA ALA A 296 11.95 -17.61 -15.93
C ALA A 296 13.14 -18.10 -15.07
N GLY A 297 12.85 -18.90 -14.05
CA GLY A 297 13.86 -19.38 -13.09
C GLY A 297 14.29 -18.39 -12.01
N LYS A 298 13.69 -17.19 -11.96
CA LYS A 298 13.89 -16.23 -10.90
C LYS A 298 12.64 -16.12 -10.02
N GLU A 299 12.82 -15.82 -8.73
CA GLU A 299 11.71 -15.63 -7.81
C GLU A 299 11.17 -14.20 -7.85
N THR A 300 12.05 -13.22 -8.03
CA THR A 300 11.73 -11.79 -8.03
C THR A 300 12.26 -11.10 -9.27
N GLY A 301 11.61 -10.04 -9.71
CA GLY A 301 12.07 -9.12 -10.74
C GLY A 301 12.57 -7.79 -10.16
N PRO A 302 13.10 -6.89 -11.01
CA PRO A 302 13.46 -5.53 -10.62
C PRO A 302 12.27 -4.81 -9.97
N ARG A 303 12.55 -3.94 -8.97
CA ARG A 303 11.55 -3.11 -8.30
C ARG A 303 11.58 -1.66 -8.79
N THR A 304 11.91 -1.48 -10.05
CA THR A 304 11.92 -0.21 -10.78
C THR A 304 11.57 -0.48 -12.24
N PRO A 305 10.81 0.42 -12.92
CA PRO A 305 10.13 1.59 -12.38
C PRO A 305 8.94 1.23 -11.47
N LEU A 306 8.44 2.21 -10.73
CA LEU A 306 7.11 2.20 -10.16
C LEU A 306 6.18 2.95 -11.11
N ALA A 307 4.96 2.47 -11.33
CA ALA A 307 4.01 3.05 -12.25
C ALA A 307 2.60 3.15 -11.67
N LEU A 308 1.83 4.08 -12.21
CA LEU A 308 0.38 4.12 -12.05
C LEU A 308 -0.30 3.68 -13.33
N ALA A 309 -1.35 2.88 -13.20
CA ALA A 309 -2.28 2.54 -14.27
C ALA A 309 -3.70 2.89 -13.86
N ILE A 310 -4.54 3.26 -14.83
CA ILE A 310 -5.96 3.59 -14.64
C ILE A 310 -6.85 2.63 -15.42
N SER A 311 -8.04 2.37 -14.88
CA SER A 311 -9.04 1.50 -15.50
C SER A 311 -10.44 2.00 -15.19
N ASP A 312 -11.37 1.86 -16.16
CA ASP A 312 -12.78 2.15 -15.96
C ASP A 312 -13.57 0.93 -15.44
N ASP A 313 -13.04 -0.29 -15.66
CA ASP A 313 -13.73 -1.55 -15.39
C ASP A 313 -12.97 -2.50 -14.45
N GLY A 314 -11.76 -2.12 -14.01
CA GLY A 314 -10.87 -2.95 -13.19
C GLY A 314 -10.29 -4.18 -13.91
N GLU A 315 -10.47 -4.29 -15.23
CA GLU A 315 -9.95 -5.36 -16.10
C GLU A 315 -8.96 -4.84 -17.14
N ASN A 316 -9.36 -3.75 -17.84
CA ASN A 316 -8.56 -3.11 -18.87
C ASN A 316 -7.82 -1.92 -18.29
N TRP A 317 -6.50 -2.01 -18.23
CA TRP A 317 -5.65 -1.03 -17.58
C TRP A 317 -4.80 -0.26 -18.58
N HIS A 318 -4.76 1.06 -18.43
CA HIS A 318 -3.98 1.98 -19.24
C HIS A 318 -2.88 2.62 -18.38
N ASN A 319 -1.66 2.69 -18.91
CA ASN A 319 -0.56 3.33 -18.20
C ASN A 319 -0.81 4.84 -18.08
N MET A 320 -0.71 5.39 -16.88
CA MET A 320 -0.82 6.83 -16.61
C MET A 320 0.55 7.49 -16.60
N THR A 321 1.48 6.93 -15.83
CA THR A 321 2.84 7.44 -15.64
C THR A 321 3.73 6.38 -15.01
N GLU A 322 5.03 6.60 -15.16
CA GLU A 322 6.07 5.90 -14.41
C GLU A 322 6.81 6.91 -13.54
N THR A 323 7.05 6.57 -12.28
CA THR A 323 7.84 7.41 -11.38
C THR A 323 9.26 7.55 -11.91
N LYS A 324 9.61 8.77 -12.29
CA LYS A 324 10.95 9.13 -12.76
C LYS A 324 11.77 9.55 -11.56
N THR A 325 12.63 8.68 -11.10
CA THR A 325 13.65 9.00 -10.10
C THR A 325 15.02 8.66 -10.65
N ASP A 326 16.07 9.28 -10.11
CA ASP A 326 17.46 8.91 -10.38
C ASP A 326 17.85 7.58 -9.72
N THR A 327 16.92 6.62 -9.78
CA THR A 327 17.08 5.30 -9.16
C THR A 327 17.98 4.45 -10.04
N PRO A 328 19.03 3.82 -9.50
CA PRO A 328 19.83 2.86 -10.24
C PRO A 328 18.97 1.75 -10.88
N PRO A 329 19.37 1.14 -11.97
CA PRO A 329 18.60 0.09 -12.66
C PRO A 329 18.24 -1.12 -11.76
N ASP A 330 19.04 -1.38 -10.73
CA ASP A 330 18.85 -2.40 -9.69
C ASP A 330 18.27 -1.84 -8.39
N GLY A 331 17.85 -0.57 -8.39
CA GLY A 331 17.26 0.11 -7.24
C GLY A 331 15.84 -0.38 -6.89
N GLU A 332 15.36 0.05 -5.74
CA GLU A 332 14.06 -0.34 -5.20
C GLU A 332 13.13 0.87 -5.06
N LEU A 333 12.05 0.88 -5.85
CA LEU A 333 10.84 1.70 -5.68
C LEU A 333 9.69 0.75 -5.46
N SER A 334 9.28 0.52 -4.23
CA SER A 334 8.41 -0.61 -3.94
C SER A 334 7.40 -0.34 -2.83
N TYR A 335 6.47 -1.25 -2.67
CA TYR A 335 5.44 -1.22 -1.65
C TYR A 335 4.66 0.11 -1.63
N PRO A 336 4.06 0.48 -2.77
CA PRO A 336 3.27 1.69 -2.86
C PRO A 336 2.06 1.64 -1.93
N ALA A 337 1.64 2.82 -1.45
CA ALA A 337 0.32 3.05 -0.89
C ALA A 337 -0.26 4.30 -1.53
N ILE A 338 -1.52 4.24 -1.97
CA ILE A 338 -2.16 5.31 -2.71
C ILE A 338 -3.52 5.64 -2.11
N ILE A 339 -3.83 6.94 -2.02
CA ILE A 339 -5.16 7.46 -1.66
C ILE A 339 -5.56 8.57 -2.61
N GLN A 340 -6.86 8.87 -2.68
CA GLN A 340 -7.37 10.11 -3.25
C GLN A 340 -7.75 11.05 -2.12
N GLY A 341 -7.07 12.19 -2.01
CA GLY A 341 -7.33 13.22 -1.01
C GLY A 341 -8.65 13.96 -1.23
N ALA A 342 -9.13 14.70 -0.24
CA ALA A 342 -10.37 15.48 -0.31
C ALA A 342 -10.35 16.52 -1.43
N ASN A 343 -9.18 17.03 -1.78
CA ASN A 343 -8.93 17.96 -2.91
C ASN A 343 -8.96 17.29 -4.30
N GLY A 344 -9.15 15.96 -4.38
CA GLY A 344 -9.14 15.22 -5.64
C GLY A 344 -7.76 14.72 -6.08
N HIS A 345 -6.68 15.18 -5.47
CA HIS A 345 -5.33 14.72 -5.77
C HIS A 345 -5.13 13.26 -5.38
N LEU A 346 -4.19 12.59 -6.05
CA LEU A 346 -3.69 11.30 -5.61
C LEU A 346 -2.42 11.50 -4.79
N TYR A 347 -2.36 10.90 -3.63
CA TYR A 347 -1.16 10.84 -2.81
C TYR A 347 -0.61 9.43 -2.86
N LEU A 348 0.57 9.28 -3.49
CA LEU A 348 1.27 8.00 -3.65
C LEU A 348 2.51 7.99 -2.78
N THR A 349 2.57 7.10 -1.78
CA THR A 349 3.81 6.84 -1.03
C THR A 349 4.44 5.53 -1.48
N TYR A 350 5.78 5.46 -1.38
CA TYR A 350 6.53 4.24 -1.68
C TYR A 350 7.90 4.23 -1.00
N THR A 351 8.43 3.05 -0.80
CA THR A 351 9.80 2.84 -0.33
C THR A 351 10.79 3.19 -1.42
N TYR A 352 11.75 4.06 -1.10
CA TYR A 352 12.89 4.42 -1.93
C TYR A 352 14.17 3.81 -1.36
N LEU A 353 14.76 2.83 -2.06
CA LEU A 353 16.03 2.16 -1.74
C LEU A 353 16.11 1.62 -0.29
N ARG A 354 15.00 1.34 0.36
CA ARG A 354 14.93 1.00 1.79
C ARG A 354 15.47 2.06 2.76
N GLN A 355 15.78 3.25 2.27
CA GLN A 355 16.40 4.33 3.05
C GLN A 355 15.40 5.38 3.49
N ARG A 356 14.34 5.61 2.70
CA ARG A 356 13.32 6.61 2.98
C ARG A 356 11.98 6.26 2.34
N ILE A 357 10.96 7.02 2.71
CA ILE A 357 9.65 6.99 2.07
C ILE A 357 9.50 8.27 1.23
N ASN A 358 9.25 8.09 -0.06
CA ASN A 358 8.86 9.17 -0.93
C ASN A 358 7.33 9.28 -0.97
N LEU A 359 6.83 10.49 -1.23
CA LEU A 359 5.45 10.77 -1.54
C LEU A 359 5.39 11.57 -2.85
N GLU A 360 4.46 11.24 -3.72
CA GLU A 360 4.08 12.04 -4.87
C GLU A 360 2.67 12.57 -4.66
N ASP A 361 2.51 13.90 -4.73
CA ASP A 361 1.23 14.60 -4.83
C ASP A 361 0.93 14.79 -6.32
N ILE A 362 -0.12 14.13 -6.80
CA ILE A 362 -0.43 14.01 -8.22
C ILE A 362 -1.79 14.64 -8.49
N THR A 363 -1.77 15.71 -9.28
CA THR A 363 -2.99 16.34 -9.79
C THR A 363 -3.45 15.64 -11.07
N LEU A 364 -4.69 15.15 -11.06
CA LEU A 364 -5.32 14.59 -12.25
C LEU A 364 -5.83 15.72 -13.15
N LYS A 365 -5.76 15.52 -14.47
CA LYS A 365 -6.45 16.41 -15.40
C LYS A 365 -7.95 16.28 -15.21
N SER A 366 -8.65 17.42 -15.22
CA SER A 366 -10.09 17.42 -15.34
C SER A 366 -10.48 16.75 -16.66
N ASP A 367 -11.44 15.83 -16.61
CA ASP A 367 -12.02 15.25 -17.82
C ASP A 367 -12.75 16.38 -18.58
N PRO A 368 -12.36 16.70 -19.83
CA PRO A 368 -13.01 17.76 -20.60
C PRO A 368 -14.50 17.47 -20.90
N ASN A 369 -14.97 16.26 -20.61
CA ASN A 369 -16.36 15.84 -20.83
C ASN A 369 -17.23 15.88 -19.55
N ILE A 370 -16.64 16.15 -18.38
CA ILE A 370 -17.39 16.37 -17.14
C ILE A 370 -17.57 17.89 -16.98
N ASN A 371 -18.70 18.41 -17.40
CA ASN A 371 -19.12 19.76 -17.03
C ASN A 371 -19.50 19.77 -15.55
N ASP A 372 -18.87 20.67 -14.76
CA ASP A 372 -19.22 21.00 -13.38
C ASP A 372 -20.71 21.34 -13.17
#